data_917360cc6241a21071261cbc60b3007e
#
_entry.id   917360cc6241a21071261cbc60b3007e
#
_cell.length_a   1.000
_cell.length_b   1.000
_cell.length_c   1.000
_cell.angle_alpha   90.00
_cell.angle_beta   90.00
_cell.angle_gamma   90.00
#
_symmetry.space_group_name_H-M   'P 1'
#
loop_
_entity.id
_entity.type
_entity.pdbx_description
1 polymer ?
#
loop_
_entity_poly.entity_id
_entity_poly.type
_entity_poly.pdbx_seq_one_letter_code
_entity_poly.pdbx_strand_id
1 'polypeptide(L)'
;AYVLRLRLVGSEMCIRDSYGTLLLATIQGFAFSSGLASQGLAYEGSLSFHFVAITTLVTGAMFMMWLGEQVTERGVGNGISILIFAGIVAGLPSALGQSFEQARQGEISLFGLLIIASIAVLVIAFVVFVERGQRRITVNYARRQQGRKMYAGQTSMLPLKVNMAGVIPAIFASSLLLFPASLGQWFGQSEGMTWLQELSLQIAPGQPLNILLFSAGIIFFCFFIKIFFI
;
A
#
# COMPACT_ATOMS: atom_id res chain seq x y z
N ALA A 1 7.76 -31.93 14.89
CA ALA A 1 7.70 -30.82 15.87
C ALA A 1 8.02 -29.46 15.22
N TYR A 2 9.03 -29.38 14.33
CA TYR A 2 9.44 -28.14 13.67
C TYR A 2 8.39 -27.61 12.68
N VAL A 3 7.78 -28.48 11.87
CA VAL A 3 6.72 -28.15 10.89
C VAL A 3 5.44 -27.71 11.57
N LEU A 4 5.11 -28.28 12.74
CA LEU A 4 3.95 -27.87 13.55
C LEU A 4 4.16 -26.47 14.15
N ARG A 5 5.37 -26.13 14.59
CA ARG A 5 5.69 -24.78 15.10
C ARG A 5 5.58 -23.70 14.01
N LEU A 6 6.04 -23.98 12.80
CA LEU A 6 5.92 -23.08 11.66
C LEU A 6 4.45 -22.84 11.27
N ARG A 7 3.60 -23.85 11.32
CA ARG A 7 2.15 -23.70 11.07
C ARG A 7 1.45 -22.90 12.16
N LEU A 8 1.80 -23.10 13.42
CA LEU A 8 1.22 -22.36 14.55
C LEU A 8 1.61 -20.87 14.51
N VAL A 9 2.88 -20.56 14.25
CA VAL A 9 3.36 -19.18 14.12
C VAL A 9 2.69 -18.47 12.92
N GLY A 10 2.50 -19.16 11.81
CA GLY A 10 1.78 -18.62 10.66
C GLY A 10 0.30 -18.34 10.95
N SER A 11 -0.37 -19.22 11.69
CA SER A 11 -1.79 -19.03 12.05
C SER A 11 -1.99 -17.90 13.08
N GLU A 12 -1.10 -17.77 14.07
CA GLU A 12 -1.18 -16.70 15.06
C GLU A 12 -0.92 -15.31 14.45
N MET A 13 0.03 -15.19 13.50
CA MET A 13 0.23 -13.96 12.75
C MET A 13 -1.00 -13.60 11.92
N CYS A 14 -1.60 -14.56 11.23
CA CYS A 14 -2.79 -14.34 10.40
C CYS A 14 -3.99 -13.85 11.24
N ILE A 15 -4.19 -14.40 12.44
CA ILE A 15 -5.26 -13.99 13.36
C ILE A 15 -5.05 -12.54 13.82
N ARG A 16 -3.84 -12.18 14.21
CA ARG A 16 -3.49 -10.82 14.67
C ARG A 16 -3.68 -9.78 13.55
N ASP A 17 -3.26 -10.10 12.34
CA ASP A 17 -3.43 -9.25 11.17
C ASP A 17 -4.90 -9.07 10.79
N SER A 18 -5.73 -10.12 10.91
CA SER A 18 -7.16 -10.07 10.65
C SER A 18 -7.89 -9.16 11.63
N TYR A 19 -7.58 -9.25 12.93
CA TYR A 19 -8.18 -8.36 13.94
C TYR A 19 -7.71 -6.91 13.76
N GLY A 20 -6.43 -6.69 13.44
CA GLY A 20 -5.90 -5.37 13.14
C GLY A 20 -6.58 -4.73 11.92
N THR A 21 -6.77 -5.49 10.87
CA THR A 21 -7.46 -5.06 9.65
C THR A 21 -8.93 -4.73 9.93
N LEU A 22 -9.63 -5.57 10.71
CA LEU A 22 -11.01 -5.34 11.11
C LEU A 22 -11.16 -4.01 11.86
N LEU A 23 -10.29 -3.77 12.83
CA LEU A 23 -10.32 -2.55 13.65
C LEU A 23 -10.03 -1.30 12.79
N LEU A 24 -8.99 -1.34 11.96
CA LEU A 24 -8.66 -0.24 11.07
C LEU A 24 -9.76 0.00 10.03
N ALA A 25 -10.31 -1.05 9.42
CA ALA A 25 -11.39 -0.94 8.44
C ALA A 25 -12.65 -0.34 9.08
N THR A 26 -12.94 -0.66 10.33
CA THR A 26 -14.09 -0.09 11.06
C THR A 26 -13.90 1.40 11.31
N ILE A 27 -12.72 1.81 11.80
CA ILE A 27 -12.39 3.23 12.03
C ILE A 27 -12.43 4.03 10.72
N GLN A 28 -11.77 3.51 9.67
CA GLN A 28 -11.75 4.17 8.36
C GLN A 28 -13.13 4.16 7.69
N GLY A 29 -13.90 3.10 7.85
CA GLY A 29 -15.28 2.99 7.35
C GLY A 29 -16.21 4.01 8.00
N PHE A 30 -16.05 4.24 9.31
CA PHE A 30 -16.77 5.31 10.01
C PHE A 30 -16.35 6.69 9.49
N ALA A 31 -15.05 6.91 9.30
CA ALA A 31 -14.51 8.13 8.72
C ALA A 31 -15.12 8.44 7.35
N PHE A 32 -15.10 7.44 6.48
CA PHE A 32 -15.59 7.57 5.12
C PHE A 32 -17.11 7.83 5.08
N SER A 33 -17.89 7.10 5.88
CA SER A 33 -19.35 7.28 5.95
C SER A 33 -19.74 8.66 6.46
N SER A 34 -19.01 9.21 7.44
CA SER A 34 -19.21 10.58 7.94
C SER A 34 -18.86 11.62 6.89
N GLY A 35 -17.78 11.41 6.13
CA GLY A 35 -17.41 12.28 5.02
C GLY A 35 -18.46 12.31 3.90
N LEU A 36 -19.07 11.17 3.58
CA LEU A 36 -20.17 11.10 2.61
C LEU A 36 -21.42 11.83 3.11
N ALA A 37 -21.74 11.67 4.39
CA ALA A 37 -22.89 12.36 5.00
C ALA A 37 -22.70 13.88 5.01
N SER A 38 -21.50 14.38 5.30
CA SER A 38 -21.20 15.82 5.30
C SER A 38 -21.24 16.45 3.91
N GLN A 39 -20.96 15.68 2.85
CA GLN A 39 -21.05 16.12 1.46
C GLN A 39 -22.48 16.07 0.89
N GLY A 40 -23.48 15.67 1.68
CA GLY A 40 -24.86 15.58 1.24
C GLY A 40 -25.14 14.43 0.26
N LEU A 41 -24.21 13.49 0.12
CA LEU A 41 -24.36 12.31 -0.73
C LEU A 41 -25.17 11.19 -0.05
N ALA A 42 -25.40 11.30 1.25
CA ALA A 42 -26.25 10.40 2.00
C ALA A 42 -27.71 10.92 1.98
N TYR A 43 -28.64 10.06 1.59
CA TYR A 43 -30.08 10.41 1.54
C TYR A 43 -30.65 10.76 2.93
N GLU A 44 -30.13 10.11 3.98
CA GLU A 44 -30.36 10.48 5.39
C GLU A 44 -29.08 10.21 6.18
N GLY A 45 -28.54 11.22 6.86
CA GLY A 45 -27.39 11.09 7.77
C GLY A 45 -27.77 10.36 9.06
N SER A 46 -28.64 9.31 8.98
CA SER A 46 -29.11 8.56 10.12
C SER A 46 -28.10 7.52 10.60
N LEU A 47 -28.19 7.11 11.86
CA LEU A 47 -27.36 6.04 12.44
C LEU A 47 -27.42 4.74 11.61
N SER A 48 -28.57 4.45 10.98
CA SER A 48 -28.72 3.29 10.11
C SER A 48 -27.84 3.36 8.86
N PHE A 49 -27.68 4.53 8.26
CA PHE A 49 -26.77 4.74 7.12
C PHE A 49 -25.32 4.44 7.51
N HIS A 50 -24.85 4.99 8.61
CA HIS A 50 -23.49 4.76 9.09
C HIS A 50 -23.26 3.28 9.38
N PHE A 51 -24.20 2.61 10.03
CA PHE A 51 -24.09 1.19 10.34
C PHE A 51 -24.01 0.33 9.07
N VAL A 52 -24.88 0.56 8.10
CA VAL A 52 -24.88 -0.16 6.82
C VAL A 52 -23.60 0.11 6.05
N ALA A 53 -23.18 1.37 5.94
CA ALA A 53 -21.98 1.75 5.23
C ALA A 53 -20.72 1.11 5.84
N ILE A 54 -20.56 1.18 7.16
CA ILE A 54 -19.43 0.56 7.86
C ILE A 54 -19.43 -0.96 7.66
N THR A 55 -20.57 -1.60 7.86
CA THR A 55 -20.69 -3.06 7.72
C THR A 55 -20.33 -3.50 6.31
N THR A 56 -20.80 -2.78 5.29
CA THR A 56 -20.51 -3.08 3.88
C THR A 56 -19.03 -2.92 3.57
N LEU A 57 -18.41 -1.81 4.00
CA LEU A 57 -16.98 -1.55 3.77
C LEU A 57 -16.09 -2.57 4.48
N VAL A 58 -16.40 -2.88 5.75
CA VAL A 58 -15.66 -3.87 6.53
C VAL A 58 -15.79 -5.26 5.91
N THR A 59 -17.00 -5.66 5.52
CA THR A 59 -17.24 -6.95 4.86
C THR A 59 -16.47 -7.04 3.54
N GLY A 60 -16.49 -5.98 2.74
CA GLY A 60 -15.71 -5.89 1.50
C GLY A 60 -14.19 -6.02 1.74
N ALA A 61 -13.67 -5.32 2.74
CA ALA A 61 -12.25 -5.39 3.10
C ALA A 61 -11.83 -6.79 3.57
N MET A 62 -12.65 -7.42 4.43
CA MET A 62 -12.39 -8.78 4.92
C MET A 62 -12.50 -9.83 3.79
N PHE A 63 -13.43 -9.65 2.86
CA PHE A 63 -13.54 -10.51 1.69
C PHE A 63 -12.30 -10.40 0.79
N MET A 64 -11.81 -9.18 0.53
CA MET A 64 -10.60 -8.96 -0.26
C MET A 64 -9.36 -9.53 0.42
N MET A 65 -9.27 -9.42 1.76
CA MET A 65 -8.17 -10.03 2.52
C MET A 65 -8.19 -11.56 2.39
N TRP A 66 -9.36 -12.19 2.60
CA TRP A 66 -9.52 -13.62 2.44
C TRP A 66 -9.18 -14.10 1.01
N LEU A 67 -9.61 -13.33 -0.01
CA LEU A 67 -9.27 -13.63 -1.39
C LEU A 67 -7.76 -13.54 -1.63
N GLY A 68 -7.08 -12.54 -1.05
CA GLY A 68 -5.63 -12.39 -1.11
C GLY A 68 -4.89 -13.57 -0.49
N GLU A 69 -5.38 -14.09 0.63
CA GLU A 69 -4.84 -15.29 1.26
C GLU A 69 -5.01 -16.53 0.38
N GLN A 70 -6.20 -16.72 -0.22
CA GLN A 70 -6.44 -17.83 -1.14
C GLN A 70 -5.53 -17.79 -2.38
N VAL A 71 -5.31 -16.59 -2.93
CA VAL A 71 -4.38 -16.40 -4.06
C VAL A 71 -2.94 -16.70 -3.63
N THR A 72 -2.55 -16.32 -2.41
CA THR A 72 -1.20 -16.61 -1.88
C THR A 72 -0.99 -18.10 -1.64
N GLU A 73 -2.00 -18.81 -1.11
CA GLU A 73 -1.89 -20.24 -0.78
C GLU A 73 -1.93 -21.14 -2.02
N ARG A 74 -2.74 -20.80 -3.03
CA ARG A 74 -3.01 -21.65 -4.20
C ARG A 74 -2.50 -21.07 -5.52
N GLY A 75 -2.05 -19.81 -5.52
CA GLY A 75 -1.59 -19.10 -6.70
C GLY A 75 -0.08 -18.91 -6.73
N VAL A 76 0.35 -17.88 -7.46
CA VAL A 76 1.77 -17.53 -7.64
C VAL A 76 2.05 -16.17 -7.01
N GLY A 77 2.98 -16.14 -6.06
CA GLY A 77 3.43 -14.89 -5.43
C GLY A 77 2.55 -14.44 -4.27
N ASN A 78 2.62 -13.14 -3.94
CA ASN A 78 1.84 -12.55 -2.86
C ASN A 78 0.48 -12.09 -3.39
N GLY A 79 -0.61 -12.75 -2.96
CA GLY A 79 -1.98 -12.49 -3.42
C GLY A 79 -2.47 -11.07 -3.12
N ILE A 80 -2.09 -10.51 -1.97
CA ILE A 80 -2.46 -9.12 -1.61
C ILE A 80 -1.84 -8.13 -2.60
N SER A 81 -0.57 -8.32 -2.96
CA SER A 81 0.11 -7.47 -3.96
C SER A 81 -0.53 -7.57 -5.34
N ILE A 82 -0.98 -8.75 -5.73
CA ILE A 82 -1.68 -8.98 -7.01
C ILE A 82 -3.04 -8.27 -7.01
N LEU A 83 -3.80 -8.32 -5.90
CA LEU A 83 -5.09 -7.63 -5.79
C LEU A 83 -4.93 -6.11 -5.86
N ILE A 84 -3.92 -5.56 -5.17
CA ILE A 84 -3.61 -4.13 -5.25
C ILE A 84 -3.22 -3.73 -6.68
N PHE A 85 -2.37 -4.52 -7.32
CA PHE A 85 -1.99 -4.32 -8.72
C PHE A 85 -3.20 -4.34 -9.65
N ALA A 86 -4.08 -5.33 -9.50
CA ALA A 86 -5.31 -5.45 -10.29
C ALA A 86 -6.22 -4.22 -10.12
N GLY A 87 -6.36 -3.72 -8.87
CA GLY A 87 -7.15 -2.52 -8.58
C GLY A 87 -6.59 -1.27 -9.27
N ILE A 88 -5.26 -1.10 -9.27
CA ILE A 88 -4.61 0.03 -9.94
C ILE A 88 -4.77 -0.08 -11.47
N VAL A 89 -4.54 -1.26 -12.03
CA VAL A 89 -4.64 -1.50 -13.49
C VAL A 89 -6.09 -1.36 -13.97
N ALA A 90 -7.08 -1.75 -13.18
CA ALA A 90 -8.49 -1.60 -13.53
C ALA A 90 -8.91 -0.12 -13.70
N GLY A 91 -8.26 0.81 -13.00
CA GLY A 91 -8.48 2.25 -13.15
C GLY A 91 -7.78 2.88 -14.38
N LEU A 92 -6.80 2.19 -14.96
CA LEU A 92 -5.96 2.74 -16.01
C LEU A 92 -6.71 3.06 -17.32
N PRO A 93 -7.65 2.23 -17.82
CA PRO A 93 -8.43 2.55 -19.02
C PRO A 93 -9.28 3.82 -18.88
N SER A 94 -9.90 4.01 -17.70
CA SER A 94 -10.70 5.20 -17.43
C SER A 94 -9.85 6.47 -17.33
N ALA A 95 -8.68 6.37 -16.70
CA ALA A 95 -7.74 7.48 -16.60
C ALA A 95 -7.18 7.90 -17.97
N LEU A 96 -6.87 6.94 -18.86
CA LEU A 96 -6.47 7.21 -20.22
C LEU A 96 -7.60 7.88 -21.01
N GLY A 97 -8.85 7.36 -20.89
CA GLY A 97 -10.02 7.93 -21.53
C GLY A 97 -10.24 9.39 -21.14
N GLN A 98 -10.16 9.71 -19.84
CA GLN A 98 -10.27 11.09 -19.34
C GLN A 98 -9.14 11.98 -19.85
N SER A 99 -7.91 11.50 -19.92
CA SER A 99 -6.78 12.26 -20.45
C SER A 99 -6.94 12.60 -21.93
N PHE A 100 -7.47 11.67 -22.73
CA PHE A 100 -7.81 11.92 -24.14
C PHE A 100 -8.96 12.93 -24.29
N GLU A 101 -9.97 12.83 -23.43
CA GLU A 101 -11.10 13.78 -23.46
C GLU A 101 -10.65 15.19 -23.10
N GLN A 102 -9.81 15.37 -22.09
CA GLN A 102 -9.22 16.65 -21.73
C GLN A 102 -8.35 17.22 -22.87
N ALA A 103 -7.65 16.37 -23.61
CA ALA A 103 -6.90 16.78 -24.79
C ALA A 103 -7.83 17.23 -25.94
N ARG A 104 -8.99 16.57 -26.12
CA ARG A 104 -10.00 16.98 -27.11
C ARG A 104 -10.68 18.29 -26.76
N GLN A 105 -10.91 18.56 -25.47
CA GLN A 105 -11.50 19.80 -24.97
C GLN A 105 -10.51 20.98 -25.00
N GLY A 106 -9.23 20.71 -25.32
CA GLY A 106 -8.20 21.74 -25.43
C GLY A 106 -7.60 22.17 -24.09
N GLU A 107 -7.95 21.51 -22.97
CA GLU A 107 -7.36 21.79 -21.66
C GLU A 107 -5.89 21.35 -21.60
N ILE A 108 -5.55 20.27 -22.31
CA ILE A 108 -4.18 19.75 -22.42
C ILE A 108 -3.79 19.73 -23.89
N SER A 109 -2.65 20.29 -24.25
CA SER A 109 -2.14 20.18 -25.61
C SER A 109 -1.73 18.75 -25.93
N LEU A 110 -1.87 18.34 -27.20
CA LEU A 110 -1.41 17.01 -27.64
C LEU A 110 0.06 16.74 -27.30
N PHE A 111 0.87 17.80 -27.35
CA PHE A 111 2.29 17.74 -26.97
C PHE A 111 2.45 17.52 -25.45
N GLY A 112 1.60 18.13 -24.63
CA GLY A 112 1.55 17.89 -23.19
C GLY A 112 1.21 16.43 -22.85
N LEU A 113 0.24 15.84 -23.55
CA LEU A 113 -0.12 14.42 -23.38
C LEU A 113 1.06 13.48 -23.72
N LEU A 114 1.81 13.79 -24.79
CA LEU A 114 3.02 13.04 -25.16
C LEU A 114 4.11 13.13 -24.10
N ILE A 115 4.32 14.30 -23.51
CA ILE A 115 5.28 14.49 -22.42
C ILE A 115 4.87 13.67 -21.21
N ILE A 116 3.60 13.71 -20.79
CA ILE A 116 3.09 12.94 -19.65
C ILE A 116 3.29 11.44 -19.88
N ALA A 117 2.95 10.94 -21.08
CA ALA A 117 3.15 9.53 -21.43
C ALA A 117 4.63 9.14 -21.40
N SER A 118 5.52 9.99 -21.91
CA SER A 118 6.97 9.76 -21.91
C SER A 118 7.53 9.69 -20.48
N ILE A 119 7.12 10.62 -19.62
CA ILE A 119 7.50 10.64 -18.20
C ILE A 119 6.99 9.38 -17.50
N ALA A 120 5.75 8.97 -17.74
CA ALA A 120 5.18 7.76 -17.14
C ALA A 120 6.00 6.51 -17.50
N VAL A 121 6.36 6.34 -18.77
CA VAL A 121 7.21 5.22 -19.23
C VAL A 121 8.60 5.27 -18.59
N LEU A 122 9.20 6.45 -18.50
CA LEU A 122 10.51 6.64 -17.90
C LEU A 122 10.50 6.30 -16.41
N VAL A 123 9.47 6.75 -15.68
CA VAL A 123 9.30 6.43 -14.25
C VAL A 123 9.11 4.92 -14.05
N ILE A 124 8.28 4.26 -14.87
CA ILE A 124 8.09 2.81 -14.80
C ILE A 124 9.42 2.07 -15.05
N ALA A 125 10.16 2.47 -16.08
CA ALA A 125 11.46 1.88 -16.40
C ALA A 125 12.46 2.06 -15.24
N PHE A 126 12.50 3.24 -14.63
CA PHE A 126 13.36 3.54 -13.48
C PHE A 126 12.98 2.68 -12.25
N VAL A 127 11.70 2.59 -11.93
CA VAL A 127 11.20 1.77 -10.81
C VAL A 127 11.55 0.30 -11.03
N VAL A 128 11.33 -0.24 -12.24
CA VAL A 128 11.69 -1.62 -12.57
C VAL A 128 13.19 -1.86 -12.46
N PHE A 129 14.01 -0.90 -12.89
CA PHE A 129 15.47 -0.98 -12.77
C PHE A 129 15.90 -1.07 -11.30
N VAL A 130 15.37 -0.21 -10.44
CA VAL A 130 15.67 -0.20 -9.00
C VAL A 130 15.18 -1.48 -8.31
N GLU A 131 13.96 -1.94 -8.63
CA GLU A 131 13.35 -3.12 -8.01
C GLU A 131 14.07 -4.42 -8.41
N ARG A 132 14.66 -4.47 -9.59
CA ARG A 132 15.51 -5.61 -10.04
C ARG A 132 16.91 -5.58 -9.42
N GLY A 133 17.29 -4.49 -8.75
CA GLY A 133 18.57 -4.34 -8.09
C GLY A 133 18.78 -5.40 -7.00
N GLN A 134 19.85 -6.20 -7.12
CA GLN A 134 20.20 -7.22 -6.15
C GLN A 134 21.64 -7.05 -5.70
N ARG A 135 21.86 -7.08 -4.38
CA ARG A 135 23.20 -7.19 -3.81
C ARG A 135 23.57 -8.65 -3.68
N ARG A 136 24.61 -9.08 -4.39
CA ARG A 136 25.11 -10.45 -4.35
C ARG A 136 26.19 -10.56 -3.28
N ILE A 137 25.96 -11.39 -2.27
CA ILE A 137 26.94 -11.69 -1.24
C ILE A 137 27.51 -13.08 -1.54
N THR A 138 28.81 -13.19 -1.65
CA THR A 138 29.51 -14.47 -1.86
C THR A 138 29.59 -15.21 -0.53
N VAL A 139 29.00 -16.39 -0.48
CA VAL A 139 29.10 -17.31 0.67
C VAL A 139 30.07 -18.42 0.31
N ASN A 140 31.19 -18.48 1.05
CA ASN A 140 32.16 -19.54 0.89
C ASN A 140 31.82 -20.70 1.84
N TYR A 141 31.48 -21.84 1.27
CA TYR A 141 31.32 -23.07 2.07
C TYR A 141 32.65 -23.68 2.40
N ALA A 142 32.78 -24.18 3.65
CA ALA A 142 33.98 -24.89 4.11
C ALA A 142 34.24 -26.13 3.26
N ARG A 143 35.50 -26.40 2.97
CA ARG A 143 35.91 -27.62 2.28
C ARG A 143 35.51 -28.83 3.10
N ARG A 144 34.83 -29.79 2.50
CA ARG A 144 34.42 -31.04 3.15
C ARG A 144 35.39 -32.12 2.75
N GLN A 145 36.01 -32.75 3.75
CA GLN A 145 36.85 -33.92 3.57
C GLN A 145 36.00 -35.16 3.88
N GLN A 146 35.84 -36.04 2.91
CA GLN A 146 35.14 -37.31 3.06
C GLN A 146 36.13 -38.42 2.72
N GLY A 147 36.72 -39.01 3.76
CA GLY A 147 37.82 -40.01 3.61
C GLY A 147 39.09 -39.38 3.03
N ARG A 148 39.63 -39.98 1.97
CA ARG A 148 40.85 -39.53 1.29
C ARG A 148 40.61 -38.48 0.17
N LYS A 149 39.34 -38.16 -0.11
CA LYS A 149 38.94 -37.15 -1.18
C LYS A 149 38.61 -35.82 -0.55
N MET A 150 39.30 -34.79 -0.98
CA MET A 150 38.97 -33.37 -0.70
C MET A 150 38.02 -32.85 -1.77
N TYR A 151 36.82 -32.42 -1.36
CA TYR A 151 35.91 -31.69 -2.21
C TYR A 151 36.22 -30.19 -2.11
N ALA A 152 36.43 -29.53 -3.26
CA ALA A 152 36.62 -28.08 -3.30
C ALA A 152 35.38 -27.40 -2.74
N GLY A 153 35.57 -26.37 -1.90
CA GLY A 153 34.46 -25.55 -1.40
C GLY A 153 33.73 -24.87 -2.55
N GLN A 154 32.43 -25.09 -2.65
CA GLN A 154 31.60 -24.37 -3.62
C GLN A 154 31.33 -22.97 -3.10
N THR A 155 31.55 -21.96 -3.95
CA THR A 155 31.12 -20.61 -3.69
C THR A 155 29.70 -20.44 -4.21
N SER A 156 28.77 -20.13 -3.33
CA SER A 156 27.39 -19.78 -3.68
C SER A 156 27.17 -18.27 -3.51
N MET A 157 26.31 -17.69 -4.33
CA MET A 157 25.92 -16.28 -4.21
C MET A 157 24.54 -16.20 -3.60
N LEU A 158 24.40 -15.43 -2.51
CA LEU A 158 23.12 -15.13 -1.90
C LEU A 158 22.61 -13.79 -2.49
N PRO A 159 21.55 -13.80 -3.33
CA PRO A 159 20.97 -12.58 -3.85
C PRO A 159 20.06 -11.92 -2.81
N LEU A 160 20.39 -10.73 -2.35
CA LEU A 160 19.55 -9.91 -1.49
C LEU A 160 18.97 -8.75 -2.30
N LYS A 161 17.65 -8.59 -2.31
CA LYS A 161 16.99 -7.44 -2.95
C LYS A 161 17.38 -6.15 -2.23
N VAL A 162 17.64 -5.09 -2.98
CA VAL A 162 17.94 -3.76 -2.43
C VAL A 162 16.72 -3.20 -1.70
N ASN A 163 15.54 -3.36 -2.31
CA ASN A 163 14.27 -2.97 -1.71
C ASN A 163 13.49 -4.23 -1.28
N MET A 164 13.60 -4.61 -0.01
CA MET A 164 12.84 -5.74 0.54
C MET A 164 11.42 -5.35 0.97
N ALA A 165 11.19 -4.06 1.20
CA ALA A 165 9.91 -3.56 1.70
C ALA A 165 8.84 -3.44 0.58
N GLY A 166 9.24 -3.34 -0.69
CA GLY A 166 8.33 -3.25 -1.84
C GLY A 166 7.41 -2.01 -1.78
N VAL A 167 6.12 -2.23 -2.05
CA VAL A 167 5.09 -1.18 -2.10
C VAL A 167 4.44 -0.93 -0.72
N ILE A 168 4.62 -1.82 0.24
CA ILE A 168 3.96 -1.79 1.54
C ILE A 168 4.17 -0.46 2.30
N PRO A 169 5.38 0.13 2.37
CA PRO A 169 5.60 1.41 3.04
C PRO A 169 4.76 2.56 2.50
N ALA A 170 4.56 2.60 1.17
CA ALA A 170 3.76 3.66 0.55
C ALA A 170 2.27 3.55 0.92
N ILE A 171 1.75 2.33 1.04
CA ILE A 171 0.37 2.07 1.45
C ILE A 171 0.17 2.49 2.92
N PHE A 172 1.10 2.15 3.81
CA PHE A 172 1.02 2.58 5.20
C PHE A 172 1.14 4.10 5.35
N ALA A 173 2.03 4.74 4.61
CA ALA A 173 2.18 6.19 4.63
C ALA A 173 0.91 6.90 4.14
N SER A 174 0.29 6.42 3.05
CA SER A 174 -0.97 6.99 2.55
C SER A 174 -2.13 6.81 3.55
N SER A 175 -2.25 5.64 4.15
CA SER A 175 -3.29 5.36 5.16
C SER A 175 -3.11 6.22 6.41
N LEU A 176 -1.86 6.44 6.84
CA LEU A 176 -1.56 7.28 7.99
C LEU A 176 -1.91 8.75 7.73
N LEU A 177 -1.67 9.26 6.52
CA LEU A 177 -2.00 10.64 6.16
C LEU A 177 -3.51 10.87 5.95
N LEU A 178 -4.24 9.84 5.53
CA LEU A 178 -5.70 9.92 5.43
C LEU A 178 -6.38 10.10 6.80
N PHE A 179 -5.79 9.56 7.87
CA PHE A 179 -6.38 9.64 9.21
C PHE A 179 -6.52 11.08 9.74
N PRO A 180 -5.46 11.93 9.79
CA PRO A 180 -5.61 13.32 10.22
C PRO A 180 -6.47 14.14 9.24
N ALA A 181 -6.44 13.84 7.93
CA ALA A 181 -7.31 14.51 6.97
C ALA A 181 -8.79 14.24 7.24
N SER A 182 -9.16 13.01 7.60
CA SER A 182 -10.53 12.65 7.97
C SER A 182 -10.95 13.25 9.32
N LEU A 183 -10.05 13.32 10.30
CA LEU A 183 -10.32 14.00 11.59
C LEU A 183 -10.60 15.49 11.38
N GLY A 184 -9.85 16.16 10.50
CA GLY A 184 -10.10 17.57 10.17
C GLY A 184 -11.47 17.81 9.56
N GLN A 185 -11.99 16.87 8.77
CA GLN A 185 -13.34 16.95 8.22
C GLN A 185 -14.43 16.75 9.29
N TRP A 186 -14.17 15.96 10.34
CA TRP A 186 -15.15 15.67 11.39
C TRP A 186 -15.24 16.81 12.42
N PHE A 187 -14.10 17.27 12.89
CA PHE A 187 -14.01 18.26 13.96
C PHE A 187 -13.95 19.70 13.44
N GLY A 188 -13.66 19.89 12.14
CA GLY A 188 -13.55 21.22 11.54
C GLY A 188 -14.86 21.98 11.44
N GLN A 189 -16.01 21.33 11.66
CA GLN A 189 -17.34 22.00 11.67
C GLN A 189 -17.74 22.47 13.09
N SER A 190 -17.03 22.10 14.14
CA SER A 190 -17.31 22.56 15.49
C SER A 190 -16.64 23.91 15.76
N GLU A 191 -17.43 24.88 16.25
CA GLU A 191 -16.94 26.20 16.65
C GLU A 191 -15.83 26.03 17.70
N GLY A 192 -14.57 26.38 17.35
CA GLY A 192 -13.42 26.36 18.23
C GLY A 192 -12.20 25.54 17.78
N MET A 193 -12.30 24.74 16.71
CA MET A 193 -11.19 23.89 16.21
C MET A 193 -10.69 24.27 14.81
N THR A 194 -10.68 25.54 14.48
CA THR A 194 -10.23 26.08 13.18
C THR A 194 -8.80 25.69 12.80
N TRP A 195 -7.93 25.50 13.80
CA TRP A 195 -6.54 25.05 13.58
C TRP A 195 -6.46 23.63 13.00
N LEU A 196 -7.40 22.72 13.35
CA LEU A 196 -7.48 21.37 12.79
C LEU A 196 -7.92 21.40 11.31
N GLN A 197 -8.83 22.31 10.99
CA GLN A 197 -9.28 22.52 9.62
C GLN A 197 -8.15 23.09 8.76
N GLU A 198 -7.40 24.05 9.28
CA GLU A 198 -6.25 24.63 8.59
C GLU A 198 -5.14 23.60 8.37
N LEU A 199 -4.88 22.75 9.37
CA LEU A 199 -3.95 21.62 9.26
C LEU A 199 -4.41 20.59 8.22
N SER A 200 -5.69 20.24 8.19
CA SER A 200 -6.25 19.29 7.21
C SER A 200 -6.17 19.83 5.77
N LEU A 201 -6.35 21.13 5.58
CA LEU A 201 -6.19 21.79 4.27
C LEU A 201 -4.73 21.77 3.82
N GLN A 202 -3.77 21.92 4.73
CA GLN A 202 -2.33 21.83 4.39
C GLN A 202 -1.88 20.40 4.12
N ILE A 203 -2.55 19.40 4.71
CA ILE A 203 -2.29 17.97 4.45
C ILE A 203 -3.08 17.46 3.23
N ALA A 204 -3.94 18.28 2.61
CA ALA A 204 -4.71 17.89 1.45
C ALA A 204 -3.81 17.46 0.28
N PRO A 205 -4.25 16.51 -0.57
CA PRO A 205 -3.49 16.06 -1.74
C PRO A 205 -3.16 17.23 -2.66
N GLY A 206 -1.89 17.35 -3.04
CA GLY A 206 -1.40 18.44 -3.88
C GLY A 206 -0.69 19.57 -3.15
N GLN A 207 -0.77 19.63 -1.83
CA GLN A 207 -0.01 20.60 -1.04
C GLN A 207 1.44 20.14 -0.81
N PRO A 208 2.42 21.07 -0.76
CA PRO A 208 3.83 20.71 -0.57
C PRO A 208 4.10 20.02 0.77
N LEU A 209 3.34 20.36 1.81
CA LEU A 209 3.44 19.71 3.11
C LEU A 209 3.02 18.24 3.05
N ASN A 210 1.96 17.91 2.30
CA ASN A 210 1.53 16.54 2.06
C ASN A 210 2.65 15.73 1.39
N ILE A 211 3.27 16.26 0.34
CA ILE A 211 4.36 15.59 -0.38
C ILE A 211 5.55 15.31 0.55
N LEU A 212 5.90 16.28 1.40
CA LEU A 212 7.00 16.15 2.34
C LEU A 212 6.70 15.10 3.41
N LEU A 213 5.51 15.14 4.03
CA LEU A 213 5.08 14.17 5.04
C LEU A 213 4.94 12.77 4.45
N PHE A 214 4.40 12.65 3.24
CA PHE A 214 4.28 11.38 2.53
C PHE A 214 5.64 10.76 2.24
N SER A 215 6.58 11.56 1.73
CA SER A 215 7.94 11.11 1.46
C SER A 215 8.68 10.70 2.74
N ALA A 216 8.56 11.50 3.79
CA ALA A 216 9.14 11.19 5.10
C ALA A 216 8.53 9.90 5.70
N GLY A 217 7.21 9.74 5.57
CA GLY A 217 6.48 8.54 6.01
C GLY A 217 6.96 7.29 5.26
N ILE A 218 7.13 7.35 3.94
CA ILE A 218 7.66 6.23 3.16
C ILE A 218 9.06 5.85 3.63
N ILE A 219 9.95 6.83 3.81
CA ILE A 219 11.32 6.59 4.27
C ILE A 219 11.29 5.94 5.66
N PHE A 220 10.50 6.47 6.58
CA PHE A 220 10.35 5.93 7.92
C PHE A 220 9.87 4.48 7.89
N PHE A 221 8.79 4.17 7.16
CA PHE A 221 8.27 2.81 7.08
C PHE A 221 9.20 1.85 6.32
N CYS A 222 9.96 2.31 5.33
CA CYS A 222 10.99 1.51 4.69
C CYS A 222 12.07 1.05 5.69
N PHE A 223 12.55 1.96 6.53
CA PHE A 223 13.52 1.63 7.57
C PHE A 223 12.91 0.74 8.66
N PHE A 224 11.69 1.06 9.10
CA PHE A 224 10.99 0.29 10.11
C PHE A 224 10.77 -1.16 9.70
N ILE A 225 10.24 -1.38 8.49
CA ILE A 225 10.01 -2.74 7.95
C ILE A 225 11.34 -3.47 7.79
N LYS A 226 12.40 -2.78 7.33
CA LYS A 226 13.73 -3.39 7.19
C LYS A 226 14.29 -3.88 8.52
N ILE A 227 14.09 -3.14 9.61
CA ILE A 227 14.55 -3.52 10.96
C ILE A 227 13.75 -4.72 11.49
N PHE A 228 12.45 -4.80 11.18
CA PHE A 228 11.60 -5.88 11.67
C PHE A 228 11.74 -7.20 10.90
N PHE A 229 12.17 -7.15 9.61
CA PHE A 229 12.28 -8.32 8.74
C PHE A 229 13.72 -8.84 8.56
N ILE A 230 14.71 -8.20 9.16
CA ILE A 230 16.10 -8.67 9.23
C ILE A 230 16.41 -9.15 10.65
#